data_fec08061488e8e9664f49b58dcd9f969
#
_entry.id   fec08061488e8e9664f49b58dcd9f969
#
_cell.length_a   1.000
_cell.length_b   1.000
_cell.length_c   1.000
_cell.angle_alpha   90.00
_cell.angle_beta   90.00
_cell.angle_gamma   90.00
#
_symmetry.space_group_name_H-M   'P 1'
#
loop_
_entity.id
_entity.type
_entity.pdbx_description
1 polymer ?
#
loop_
_entity_poly.entity_id
_entity_poly.type
_entity_poly.pdbx_seq_one_letter_code
_entity_poly.pdbx_strand_id
1 'polypeptide(L)'
;SSLIVYFDQKLVFIPFLVLYLIFSLKIKTNLKLLTLFYFFIFSLPYFHLMFLWQGFIPSNANFAREVGTSIHLFNPGYCMLIIFTAVFPFIFSKKKVLENLKKKIFFKRNIYFIYLFFSYMIIITFLGDFENLRIEGKGAFHKVSLILIENISLRFFITTVFFLLSLVFILSVFEHSNDRSMIFFLILSSLFIFPFFQEYLDPLIYVLIFSFFKSKFEVNKIKFIYFLSFYYFLFSL
;
A
#
# COMPACT_ATOMS: atom_id res chain seq x y z
N SER A 1 -2.26 18.71 0.98
CA SER A 1 -2.17 17.32 1.47
C SER A 1 -2.57 17.20 2.93
N SER A 2 -2.14 18.10 3.81
CA SER A 2 -2.50 18.07 5.24
C SER A 2 -4.00 18.17 5.50
N LEU A 3 -4.76 18.85 4.63
CA LEU A 3 -6.22 18.97 4.76
C LEU A 3 -6.97 17.68 4.44
N ILE A 4 -6.37 16.72 3.75
CA ILE A 4 -7.06 15.49 3.35
C ILE A 4 -7.50 14.64 4.55
N VAL A 5 -6.79 14.75 5.67
CA VAL A 5 -7.08 14.05 6.92
C VAL A 5 -8.41 14.49 7.55
N TYR A 6 -8.87 15.70 7.21
CA TYR A 6 -10.20 16.17 7.66
C TYR A 6 -11.34 15.46 6.97
N PHE A 7 -11.11 14.98 5.75
CA PHE A 7 -12.13 14.26 4.99
C PHE A 7 -12.15 12.77 5.35
N ASP A 8 -10.98 12.18 5.54
CA ASP A 8 -10.88 10.80 6.01
C ASP A 8 -9.57 10.61 6.79
N GLN A 9 -9.67 10.24 8.05
CA GLN A 9 -8.52 10.02 8.94
C GLN A 9 -7.62 8.87 8.45
N LYS A 10 -8.18 7.91 7.69
CA LYS A 10 -7.42 6.80 7.09
C LYS A 10 -6.40 7.29 6.07
N LEU A 11 -6.57 8.51 5.56
CA LEU A 11 -5.66 9.13 4.60
C LEU A 11 -4.50 9.88 5.26
N VAL A 12 -4.29 9.72 6.56
CA VAL A 12 -3.19 10.36 7.32
C VAL A 12 -1.80 10.08 6.73
N PHE A 13 -1.61 8.96 6.05
CA PHE A 13 -0.34 8.63 5.41
C PHE A 13 -0.01 9.53 4.19
N ILE A 14 -1.01 10.13 3.53
CA ILE A 14 -0.80 11.00 2.36
C ILE A 14 0.03 12.23 2.69
N PRO A 15 -0.24 12.99 3.77
CA PRO A 15 0.62 14.06 4.21
C PRO A 15 2.09 13.65 4.39
N PHE A 16 2.33 12.50 5.04
CA PHE A 16 3.70 12.00 5.24
C PHE A 16 4.37 11.58 3.93
N LEU A 17 3.63 10.97 3.01
CA LEU A 17 4.13 10.65 1.69
C LEU A 17 4.53 11.91 0.92
N VAL A 18 3.72 12.97 0.98
CA VAL A 18 4.02 14.26 0.34
C VAL A 18 5.27 14.90 0.96
N LEU A 19 5.41 14.86 2.29
CA LEU A 19 6.64 15.31 2.95
C LEU A 19 7.86 14.54 2.48
N TYR A 20 7.79 13.22 2.43
CA TYR A 20 8.87 12.38 1.88
C TYR A 20 9.24 12.80 0.45
N LEU A 21 8.24 13.03 -0.42
CA LEU A 21 8.45 13.49 -1.78
C LEU A 21 9.18 14.85 -1.82
N ILE A 22 8.75 15.81 -1.02
CA ILE A 22 9.37 17.14 -0.94
C ILE A 22 10.84 17.03 -0.51
N PHE A 23 11.14 16.19 0.49
CA PHE A 23 12.52 15.97 0.92
C PHE A 23 13.38 15.28 -0.13
N SER A 24 12.80 14.37 -0.91
CA SER A 24 13.50 13.64 -1.97
C SER A 24 13.78 14.50 -3.22
N LEU A 25 13.03 15.59 -3.42
CA LEU A 25 13.23 16.51 -4.54
C LEU A 25 14.45 17.41 -4.33
N LYS A 26 15.19 17.67 -5.41
CA LYS A 26 16.34 18.59 -5.43
C LYS A 26 15.86 20.06 -5.60
N ILE A 27 15.13 20.56 -4.61
CA ILE A 27 14.66 21.96 -4.56
C ILE A 27 15.45 22.75 -3.50
N LYS A 28 15.43 24.10 -3.64
CA LYS A 28 16.14 25.00 -2.70
C LYS A 28 15.65 24.77 -1.26
N THR A 29 16.58 24.79 -0.30
CA THR A 29 16.30 24.55 1.13
C THR A 29 15.22 25.50 1.67
N ASN A 30 15.27 26.79 1.29
CA ASN A 30 14.27 27.76 1.72
C ASN A 30 12.84 27.37 1.28
N LEU A 31 12.69 26.80 0.08
CA LEU A 31 11.39 26.36 -0.40
C LEU A 31 10.91 25.13 0.36
N LYS A 32 11.82 24.22 0.74
CA LYS A 32 11.48 23.07 1.61
C LYS A 32 10.99 23.54 2.96
N LEU A 33 11.70 24.48 3.59
CA LEU A 33 11.31 25.04 4.88
C LEU A 33 9.96 25.75 4.82
N LEU A 34 9.73 26.54 3.79
CA LEU A 34 8.44 27.19 3.56
C LEU A 34 7.31 26.18 3.41
N THR A 35 7.54 25.10 2.66
CA THR A 35 6.55 24.03 2.49
C THR A 35 6.26 23.30 3.79
N LEU A 36 7.28 23.03 4.61
CA LEU A 36 7.12 22.46 5.94
C LEU A 36 6.31 23.39 6.84
N PHE A 37 6.61 24.69 6.83
CA PHE A 37 5.89 25.69 7.60
C PHE A 37 4.39 25.69 7.27
N TYR A 38 4.05 25.75 5.98
CA TYR A 38 2.64 25.64 5.55
C TYR A 38 2.02 24.29 5.90
N PHE A 39 2.77 23.21 5.77
CA PHE A 39 2.29 21.88 6.18
C PHE A 39 1.85 21.88 7.65
N PHE A 40 2.68 22.42 8.55
CA PHE A 40 2.36 22.51 9.97
C PHE A 40 1.17 23.42 10.24
N ILE A 41 1.12 24.63 9.65
CA ILE A 41 -0.02 25.55 9.81
C ILE A 41 -1.34 24.88 9.42
N PHE A 42 -1.38 24.24 8.26
CA PHE A 42 -2.60 23.56 7.80
C PHE A 42 -2.92 22.27 8.58
N SER A 43 -1.98 21.75 9.35
CA SER A 43 -2.22 20.62 10.25
C SER A 43 -2.71 21.04 11.63
N LEU A 44 -2.54 22.30 12.05
CA LEU A 44 -2.93 22.78 13.37
C LEU A 44 -4.38 22.48 13.75
N PRO A 45 -5.38 22.70 12.89
CA PRO A 45 -6.75 22.37 13.22
C PRO A 45 -6.94 20.88 13.50
N TYR A 46 -6.23 19.98 12.79
CA TYR A 46 -6.29 18.54 13.04
C TYR A 46 -5.67 18.19 14.41
N PHE A 47 -4.55 18.79 14.77
CA PHE A 47 -3.96 18.62 16.10
C PHE A 47 -4.90 19.12 17.20
N HIS A 48 -5.62 20.22 16.97
CA HIS A 48 -6.65 20.69 17.88
C HIS A 48 -7.79 19.68 18.04
N LEU A 49 -8.27 19.08 16.94
CA LEU A 49 -9.27 18.01 16.99
C LEU A 49 -8.76 16.78 17.75
N MET A 50 -7.51 16.36 17.51
CA MET A 50 -6.89 15.27 18.25
C MET A 50 -6.84 15.54 19.76
N PHE A 51 -6.56 16.78 20.14
CA PHE A 51 -6.57 17.20 21.54
C PHE A 51 -7.98 17.13 22.14
N LEU A 52 -9.00 17.62 21.43
CA LEU A 52 -10.40 17.55 21.86
C LEU A 52 -10.89 16.10 21.98
N TRP A 53 -10.48 15.22 21.07
CA TRP A 53 -10.87 13.83 21.07
C TRP A 53 -10.03 12.95 22.01
N GLN A 54 -8.97 13.50 22.58
CA GLN A 54 -7.98 12.76 23.36
C GLN A 54 -7.41 11.56 22.60
N GLY A 55 -7.23 11.69 21.28
CA GLY A 55 -6.71 10.66 20.38
C GLY A 55 -6.96 10.99 18.91
N PHE A 56 -6.63 10.07 18.03
CA PHE A 56 -6.80 10.22 16.58
C PHE A 56 -8.26 10.14 16.12
N ILE A 57 -9.15 9.59 16.94
CA ILE A 57 -10.54 9.28 16.61
C ILE A 57 -11.43 9.81 17.74
N PRO A 58 -12.64 10.34 17.45
CA PRO A 58 -13.58 10.82 18.45
C PRO A 58 -13.87 9.76 19.54
N SER A 59 -13.97 10.21 20.79
CA SER A 59 -14.18 9.33 21.94
C SER A 59 -15.51 8.56 21.92
N ASN A 60 -16.51 9.08 21.23
CA ASN A 60 -17.82 8.43 21.06
C ASN A 60 -17.82 7.29 20.01
N ALA A 61 -16.74 7.14 19.26
CA ALA A 61 -16.54 6.04 18.30
C ALA A 61 -15.69 4.92 18.92
N ASN A 62 -16.10 4.36 20.07
CA ASN A 62 -15.31 3.41 20.86
C ASN A 62 -14.77 2.24 20.05
N PHE A 63 -15.59 1.60 19.24
CA PHE A 63 -15.14 0.49 18.39
C PHE A 63 -14.05 0.91 17.38
N ALA A 64 -14.26 2.05 16.70
CA ALA A 64 -13.28 2.57 15.76
C ALA A 64 -11.97 3.02 16.45
N ARG A 65 -12.06 3.45 17.72
CA ARG A 65 -10.89 3.85 18.53
C ARG A 65 -10.05 2.65 18.95
N GLU A 66 -10.68 1.59 19.47
CA GLU A 66 -9.98 0.38 19.89
C GLU A 66 -9.27 -0.30 18.72
N VAL A 67 -9.93 -0.40 17.60
CA VAL A 67 -9.39 -1.05 16.40
C VAL A 67 -8.47 -0.13 15.60
N GLY A 68 -8.75 1.17 15.54
CA GLY A 68 -7.97 2.14 14.77
C GLY A 68 -6.61 2.52 15.38
N THR A 69 -6.36 2.17 16.66
CA THR A 69 -5.07 2.36 17.33
C THR A 69 -4.18 1.12 17.30
N SER A 70 -4.72 -0.03 16.86
CA SER A 70 -3.98 -1.29 16.77
C SER A 70 -3.09 -1.36 15.53
N ILE A 71 -2.04 -2.17 15.62
CA ILE A 71 -1.16 -2.47 14.49
C ILE A 71 -1.72 -3.68 13.74
N HIS A 72 -2.05 -3.48 12.46
CA HIS A 72 -2.64 -4.52 11.61
C HIS A 72 -1.57 -5.21 10.77
N LEU A 73 -0.96 -6.27 11.31
CA LEU A 73 0.19 -6.94 10.71
C LEU A 73 -0.05 -7.54 9.31
N PHE A 74 -1.29 -7.87 8.95
CA PHE A 74 -1.62 -8.40 7.62
C PHE A 74 -1.73 -7.33 6.53
N ASN A 75 -1.99 -6.08 6.90
CA ASN A 75 -2.25 -5.01 5.93
C ASN A 75 -1.08 -4.74 4.97
N PRO A 76 0.20 -4.76 5.36
CA PRO A 76 1.33 -4.62 4.44
C PRO A 76 1.31 -5.67 3.31
N GLY A 77 0.99 -6.92 3.62
CA GLY A 77 0.86 -7.97 2.63
C GLY A 77 -0.27 -7.69 1.64
N TYR A 78 -1.44 -7.31 2.12
CA TYR A 78 -2.57 -6.93 1.28
C TYR A 78 -2.30 -5.65 0.49
N CYS A 79 -1.58 -4.68 1.05
CA CYS A 79 -1.13 -3.50 0.33
C CYS A 79 -0.23 -3.89 -0.87
N MET A 80 0.72 -4.82 -0.67
CA MET A 80 1.54 -5.35 -1.77
C MET A 80 0.69 -6.02 -2.85
N LEU A 81 -0.35 -6.78 -2.49
CA LEU A 81 -1.28 -7.40 -3.43
C LEU A 81 -2.06 -6.37 -4.23
N ILE A 82 -2.56 -5.31 -3.59
CA ILE A 82 -3.28 -4.23 -4.27
C ILE A 82 -2.35 -3.51 -5.25
N ILE A 83 -1.12 -3.19 -4.84
CA ILE A 83 -0.12 -2.59 -5.74
C ILE A 83 0.18 -3.54 -6.91
N PHE A 84 0.34 -4.83 -6.64
CA PHE A 84 0.55 -5.84 -7.68
C PHE A 84 -0.60 -5.85 -8.69
N THR A 85 -1.85 -5.91 -8.24
CA THR A 85 -3.02 -5.92 -9.12
C THR A 85 -3.14 -4.65 -9.93
N ALA A 86 -2.89 -3.48 -9.33
CA ALA A 86 -2.91 -2.20 -10.03
C ALA A 86 -1.84 -2.07 -11.12
N VAL A 87 -0.65 -2.66 -10.90
CA VAL A 87 0.50 -2.57 -11.81
C VAL A 87 0.54 -3.70 -12.84
N PHE A 88 -0.09 -4.84 -12.54
CA PHE A 88 -0.05 -6.05 -13.37
C PHE A 88 -0.42 -5.83 -14.85
N PRO A 89 -1.45 -5.03 -15.21
CA PRO A 89 -1.79 -4.77 -16.61
C PRO A 89 -0.68 -4.12 -17.42
N PHE A 90 0.15 -3.31 -16.77
CA PHE A 90 1.22 -2.58 -17.45
C PHE A 90 2.39 -3.47 -17.84
N ILE A 91 2.48 -4.69 -17.31
CA ILE A 91 3.60 -5.60 -17.51
C ILE A 91 3.39 -6.53 -18.68
N PHE A 92 2.14 -6.93 -18.94
CA PHE A 92 1.83 -7.72 -20.10
C PHE A 92 2.18 -7.04 -21.43
N SER A 93 2.38 -5.72 -21.41
CA SER A 93 2.87 -4.99 -22.57
C SER A 93 4.38 -5.13 -22.81
N LYS A 94 5.16 -5.56 -21.82
CA LYS A 94 6.63 -5.67 -21.91
C LYS A 94 7.12 -7.11 -21.83
N LYS A 95 7.29 -7.79 -22.97
CA LYS A 95 7.95 -9.13 -23.03
C LYS A 95 9.29 -9.16 -22.29
N LYS A 96 10.09 -8.09 -22.33
CA LYS A 96 11.38 -7.96 -21.64
C LYS A 96 11.29 -8.00 -20.11
N VAL A 97 10.15 -7.69 -19.51
CA VAL A 97 10.03 -7.72 -18.03
C VAL A 97 10.05 -9.15 -17.52
N LEU A 98 9.32 -10.06 -18.17
CA LEU A 98 9.30 -11.48 -17.80
C LEU A 98 10.66 -12.16 -17.98
N GLU A 99 11.39 -11.85 -19.04
CA GLU A 99 12.73 -12.39 -19.30
C GLU A 99 13.76 -11.89 -18.27
N ASN A 100 13.62 -10.63 -17.84
CA ASN A 100 14.49 -10.02 -16.86
C ASN A 100 14.13 -10.35 -15.40
N LEU A 101 12.94 -10.89 -15.13
CA LEU A 101 12.49 -11.23 -13.77
C LEU A 101 13.51 -12.11 -13.06
N LYS A 102 13.97 -13.20 -13.67
CA LYS A 102 14.95 -14.12 -13.08
C LYS A 102 16.26 -13.41 -12.74
N LYS A 103 16.81 -12.58 -13.65
CA LYS A 103 18.06 -11.86 -13.42
C LYS A 103 17.94 -10.80 -12.32
N LYS A 104 16.76 -10.15 -12.21
CA LYS A 104 16.54 -9.08 -11.24
C LYS A 104 16.24 -9.58 -9.82
N ILE A 105 15.58 -10.74 -9.68
CA ILE A 105 15.29 -11.34 -8.37
C ILE A 105 16.58 -11.66 -7.62
N PHE A 106 17.57 -12.25 -8.29
CA PHE A 106 18.86 -12.63 -7.69
C PHE A 106 19.88 -11.48 -7.60
N PHE A 107 19.49 -10.27 -7.90
CA PHE A 107 20.35 -9.11 -7.70
C PHE A 107 20.61 -8.90 -6.21
N LYS A 108 21.89 -8.80 -5.78
CA LYS A 108 22.27 -8.68 -4.36
C LYS A 108 21.41 -7.72 -3.55
N ARG A 109 21.07 -6.56 -4.14
CA ARG A 109 20.23 -5.55 -3.48
C ARG A 109 18.80 -6.02 -3.17
N ASN A 110 18.24 -6.93 -3.97
CA ASN A 110 16.87 -7.43 -3.79
C ASN A 110 16.80 -8.55 -2.75
N ILE A 111 17.90 -9.23 -2.49
CA ILE A 111 17.99 -10.28 -1.47
C ILE A 111 17.64 -9.74 -0.08
N TYR A 112 18.06 -8.50 0.26
CA TYR A 112 17.71 -7.88 1.55
C TYR A 112 16.21 -7.73 1.73
N PHE A 113 15.46 -7.38 0.69
CA PHE A 113 14.01 -7.28 0.76
C PHE A 113 13.35 -8.64 0.95
N ILE A 114 13.92 -9.70 0.38
CA ILE A 114 13.45 -11.08 0.56
C ILE A 114 13.67 -11.51 2.02
N TYR A 115 14.84 -11.24 2.61
CA TYR A 115 15.07 -11.50 4.03
C TYR A 115 14.12 -10.72 4.93
N LEU A 116 13.91 -9.45 4.64
CA LEU A 116 12.95 -8.61 5.37
C LEU A 116 11.52 -9.15 5.25
N PHE A 117 11.15 -9.68 4.10
CA PHE A 117 9.87 -10.35 3.91
C PHE A 117 9.75 -11.62 4.77
N PHE A 118 10.77 -12.47 4.80
CA PHE A 118 10.74 -13.66 5.65
C PHE A 118 10.67 -13.28 7.13
N SER A 119 11.39 -12.26 7.58
CA SER A 119 11.27 -11.74 8.95
C SER A 119 9.85 -11.24 9.24
N TYR A 120 9.25 -10.52 8.30
CA TYR A 120 7.86 -10.07 8.37
C TYR A 120 6.89 -11.27 8.47
N MET A 121 7.10 -12.33 7.69
CA MET A 121 6.26 -13.53 7.75
C MET A 121 6.38 -14.25 9.09
N ILE A 122 7.58 -14.31 9.67
CA ILE A 122 7.79 -14.83 11.02
C ILE A 122 6.97 -14.01 12.03
N ILE A 123 7.05 -12.69 11.97
CA ILE A 123 6.30 -11.78 12.85
C ILE A 123 4.78 -12.04 12.73
N ILE A 124 4.25 -12.12 11.50
CA ILE A 124 2.83 -12.41 11.30
C ILE A 124 2.43 -13.78 11.87
N THR A 125 3.27 -14.80 11.68
CA THR A 125 2.96 -16.15 12.15
C THR A 125 2.85 -16.22 13.66
N PHE A 126 3.68 -15.48 14.39
CA PHE A 126 3.71 -15.52 15.86
C PHE A 126 2.84 -14.47 16.55
N LEU A 127 2.68 -13.29 15.93
CA LEU A 127 1.99 -12.15 16.54
C LEU A 127 0.74 -11.74 15.76
N GLY A 128 0.48 -12.34 14.61
CA GLY A 128 -0.66 -12.00 13.76
C GLY A 128 -1.96 -12.50 14.35
N ASP A 129 -2.98 -11.65 14.34
CA ASP A 129 -4.34 -12.06 14.64
C ASP A 129 -4.98 -12.69 13.40
N PHE A 130 -5.10 -14.03 13.41
CA PHE A 130 -5.67 -14.82 12.32
C PHE A 130 -7.18 -14.56 12.11
N GLU A 131 -7.90 -14.06 13.10
CA GLU A 131 -9.28 -13.63 12.94
C GLU A 131 -9.41 -12.48 11.94
N ASN A 132 -8.38 -11.66 11.81
CA ASN A 132 -8.30 -10.65 10.76
C ASN A 132 -8.37 -11.21 9.33
N LEU A 133 -8.05 -12.49 9.12
CA LEU A 133 -8.23 -13.15 7.82
C LEU A 133 -9.69 -13.47 7.49
N ARG A 134 -10.60 -13.32 8.45
CA ARG A 134 -12.06 -13.50 8.27
C ARG A 134 -12.77 -12.17 8.00
N ILE A 135 -12.14 -11.05 8.30
CA ILE A 135 -12.74 -9.71 8.15
C ILE A 135 -12.74 -9.32 6.68
N GLU A 136 -13.89 -8.91 6.20
CA GLU A 136 -14.06 -8.38 4.83
C GLU A 136 -13.25 -7.09 4.61
N GLY A 137 -13.04 -6.75 3.34
CA GLY A 137 -12.21 -5.63 2.93
C GLY A 137 -10.96 -6.12 2.19
N LYS A 138 -9.81 -5.58 2.44
CA LYS A 138 -8.47 -6.01 2.00
C LYS A 138 -8.28 -6.32 0.51
N GLY A 139 -9.28 -5.98 -0.32
CA GLY A 139 -9.22 -6.07 -1.77
C GLY A 139 -9.78 -7.35 -2.39
N ALA A 140 -9.86 -7.35 -3.73
CA ALA A 140 -10.48 -8.40 -4.52
C ALA A 140 -9.88 -9.80 -4.26
N PHE A 141 -8.55 -9.90 -4.14
CA PHE A 141 -7.90 -11.18 -3.87
C PHE A 141 -8.37 -11.78 -2.52
N HIS A 142 -8.47 -10.96 -1.48
CA HIS A 142 -8.93 -11.42 -0.19
C HIS A 142 -10.37 -11.90 -0.24
N LYS A 143 -11.26 -11.15 -0.91
CA LYS A 143 -12.66 -11.50 -1.12
C LYS A 143 -12.79 -12.86 -1.82
N VAL A 144 -12.05 -13.07 -2.92
CA VAL A 144 -12.02 -14.36 -3.63
C VAL A 144 -11.49 -15.48 -2.72
N SER A 145 -10.46 -15.23 -1.93
CA SER A 145 -9.89 -16.23 -1.01
C SER A 145 -10.88 -16.61 0.11
N LEU A 146 -11.71 -15.67 0.57
CA LEU A 146 -12.77 -15.94 1.54
C LEU A 146 -13.84 -16.87 0.98
N ILE A 147 -14.23 -16.69 -0.28
CA ILE A 147 -15.25 -17.51 -0.95
C ILE A 147 -14.74 -18.92 -1.27
N LEU A 148 -13.48 -19.02 -1.74
CA LEU A 148 -12.95 -20.28 -2.26
C LEU A 148 -12.27 -21.17 -1.21
N ILE A 149 -11.80 -20.59 -0.09
CA ILE A 149 -10.96 -21.28 0.87
C ILE A 149 -11.54 -21.13 2.28
N GLU A 150 -12.28 -22.12 2.74
CA GLU A 150 -12.86 -22.12 4.09
C GLU A 150 -11.80 -22.31 5.18
N ASN A 151 -10.83 -23.21 4.94
CA ASN A 151 -9.78 -23.52 5.91
C ASN A 151 -8.83 -22.32 6.08
N ILE A 152 -8.77 -21.78 7.31
CA ILE A 152 -7.98 -20.59 7.63
C ILE A 152 -6.47 -20.80 7.44
N SER A 153 -5.95 -21.98 7.77
CA SER A 153 -4.52 -22.28 7.62
C SER A 153 -4.13 -22.38 6.15
N LEU A 154 -4.96 -23.00 5.32
CA LEU A 154 -4.75 -23.06 3.87
C LEU A 154 -4.85 -21.68 3.25
N ARG A 155 -5.81 -20.88 3.68
CA ARG A 155 -5.97 -19.48 3.25
C ARG A 155 -4.73 -18.66 3.60
N PHE A 156 -4.22 -18.79 4.82
CA PHE A 156 -2.99 -18.12 5.24
C PHE A 156 -1.80 -18.51 4.37
N PHE A 157 -1.60 -19.82 4.14
CA PHE A 157 -0.52 -20.31 3.29
C PHE A 157 -0.59 -19.75 1.87
N ILE A 158 -1.75 -19.84 1.23
CA ILE A 158 -1.95 -19.33 -0.14
C ILE A 158 -1.74 -17.80 -0.19
N THR A 159 -2.31 -17.08 0.77
CA THR A 159 -2.15 -15.62 0.87
C THR A 159 -0.67 -15.22 1.03
N THR A 160 0.08 -15.96 1.84
CA THR A 160 1.53 -15.76 2.03
C THR A 160 2.31 -15.94 0.73
N VAL A 161 1.99 -16.98 -0.05
CA VAL A 161 2.62 -17.19 -1.36
C VAL A 161 2.35 -16.01 -2.29
N PHE A 162 1.12 -15.50 -2.30
CA PHE A 162 0.78 -14.32 -3.12
C PHE A 162 1.42 -13.03 -2.62
N PHE A 163 1.62 -12.85 -1.32
CA PHE A 163 2.40 -11.73 -0.77
C PHE A 163 3.83 -11.76 -1.27
N LEU A 164 4.47 -12.95 -1.26
CA LEU A 164 5.83 -13.13 -1.77
C LEU A 164 5.90 -12.83 -3.28
N LEU A 165 4.98 -13.36 -4.06
CA LEU A 165 4.91 -13.10 -5.50
C LEU A 165 4.73 -11.61 -5.78
N SER A 166 3.89 -10.92 -5.02
CA SER A 166 3.67 -9.48 -5.15
C SER A 166 4.93 -8.68 -4.82
N LEU A 167 5.66 -9.04 -3.78
CA LEU A 167 6.93 -8.40 -3.43
C LEU A 167 7.96 -8.57 -4.55
N VAL A 168 8.17 -9.81 -5.00
CA VAL A 168 9.11 -10.12 -6.09
C VAL A 168 8.78 -9.31 -7.34
N PHE A 169 7.50 -9.21 -7.63
CA PHE A 169 7.00 -8.44 -8.75
C PHE A 169 7.25 -6.94 -8.60
N ILE A 170 6.92 -6.35 -7.47
CA ILE A 170 7.20 -4.93 -7.15
C ILE A 170 8.69 -4.64 -7.32
N LEU A 171 9.56 -5.49 -6.79
CA LEU A 171 11.01 -5.31 -6.88
C LEU A 171 11.53 -5.42 -8.34
N SER A 172 10.87 -6.20 -9.18
CA SER A 172 11.25 -6.37 -10.59
C SER A 172 10.79 -5.24 -11.49
N VAL A 173 9.64 -4.66 -11.20
CA VAL A 173 9.01 -3.61 -12.00
C VAL A 173 9.57 -2.23 -11.70
N PHE A 174 9.70 -1.91 -10.42
CA PHE A 174 10.18 -0.60 -9.98
C PHE A 174 11.70 -0.61 -9.87
N GLU A 175 12.38 -0.11 -10.91
CA GLU A 175 13.84 -0.10 -10.98
C GLU A 175 14.47 1.04 -10.18
N HIS A 176 13.79 2.18 -10.13
CA HIS A 176 14.28 3.37 -9.46
C HIS A 176 14.14 3.28 -7.94
N SER A 177 15.22 3.65 -7.24
CA SER A 177 15.26 3.63 -5.77
C SER A 177 14.15 4.47 -5.15
N ASN A 178 13.88 5.66 -5.70
CA ASN A 178 12.85 6.56 -5.18
C ASN A 178 11.45 5.94 -5.28
N ASP A 179 11.12 5.31 -6.43
CA ASP A 179 9.82 4.67 -6.63
C ASP A 179 9.61 3.54 -5.61
N ARG A 180 10.66 2.72 -5.40
CA ARG A 180 10.64 1.67 -4.38
C ARG A 180 10.44 2.23 -2.97
N SER A 181 11.17 3.30 -2.62
CA SER A 181 11.03 3.92 -1.30
C SER A 181 9.63 4.44 -1.06
N MET A 182 8.98 5.05 -2.05
CA MET A 182 7.59 5.49 -1.96
C MET A 182 6.62 4.33 -1.75
N ILE A 183 6.82 3.24 -2.50
CA ILE A 183 6.00 2.03 -2.37
C ILE A 183 6.19 1.40 -0.99
N PHE A 184 7.43 1.24 -0.53
CA PHE A 184 7.69 0.70 0.80
C PHE A 184 7.13 1.58 1.92
N PHE A 185 7.19 2.90 1.76
CA PHE A 185 6.54 3.81 2.69
C PHE A 185 5.01 3.59 2.72
N LEU A 186 4.37 3.43 1.56
CA LEU A 186 2.94 3.12 1.47
C LEU A 186 2.61 1.77 2.13
N ILE A 187 3.41 0.74 1.87
CA ILE A 187 3.25 -0.59 2.48
C ILE A 187 3.37 -0.51 4.00
N LEU A 188 4.38 0.18 4.53
CA LEU A 188 4.56 0.34 5.98
C LEU A 188 3.43 1.16 6.62
N SER A 189 2.98 2.24 5.97
CA SER A 189 1.89 3.05 6.50
C SER A 189 0.56 2.29 6.58
N SER A 190 0.39 1.24 5.78
CA SER A 190 -0.81 0.40 5.81
C SER A 190 -0.99 -0.37 7.13
N LEU A 191 0.07 -0.52 7.94
CA LEU A 191 0.00 -1.09 9.30
C LEU A 191 -1.02 -0.39 10.21
N PHE A 192 -1.26 0.90 9.97
CA PHE A 192 -2.09 1.76 10.81
C PHE A 192 -3.47 2.05 10.20
N ILE A 193 -3.81 1.42 9.07
CA ILE A 193 -5.08 1.64 8.37
C ILE A 193 -6.08 0.57 8.76
N PHE A 194 -7.24 0.99 9.31
CA PHE A 194 -8.36 0.10 9.57
C PHE A 194 -9.70 0.83 9.42
N PRO A 195 -10.71 0.25 8.81
CA PRO A 195 -10.64 -0.95 7.95
C PRO A 195 -9.80 -0.70 6.69
N PHE A 196 -9.16 -1.75 6.20
CA PHE A 196 -8.26 -1.67 5.06
C PHE A 196 -9.01 -2.02 3.77
N PHE A 197 -9.46 -1.01 3.05
CA PHE A 197 -10.18 -1.16 1.78
C PHE A 197 -9.29 -0.79 0.60
N GLN A 198 -9.39 -1.56 -0.46
CA GLN A 198 -8.66 -1.32 -1.71
C GLN A 198 -9.02 0.02 -2.34
N GLU A 199 -10.26 0.43 -2.26
CA GLU A 199 -10.82 1.69 -2.78
C GLU A 199 -10.05 2.94 -2.31
N TYR A 200 -9.39 2.87 -1.14
CA TYR A 200 -8.56 3.98 -0.63
C TYR A 200 -7.18 4.02 -1.28
N LEU A 201 -6.66 2.87 -1.69
CA LEU A 201 -5.30 2.75 -2.22
C LEU A 201 -5.25 2.87 -3.74
N ASP A 202 -6.25 2.36 -4.45
CA ASP A 202 -6.27 2.34 -5.93
C ASP A 202 -6.06 3.72 -6.54
N PRO A 203 -6.81 4.79 -6.15
CA PRO A 203 -6.59 6.12 -6.71
C PRO A 203 -5.19 6.66 -6.43
N LEU A 204 -4.69 6.42 -5.22
CA LEU A 204 -3.36 6.87 -4.81
C LEU A 204 -2.26 6.18 -5.60
N ILE A 205 -2.35 4.84 -5.78
CA ILE A 205 -1.39 4.06 -6.54
C ILE A 205 -1.32 4.57 -7.98
N TYR A 206 -2.46 4.83 -8.62
CA TYR A 206 -2.50 5.37 -9.98
C TYR A 206 -1.92 6.78 -10.05
N VAL A 207 -2.21 7.65 -9.08
CA VAL A 207 -1.60 8.99 -9.01
C VAL A 207 -0.08 8.88 -8.88
N LEU A 208 0.43 7.97 -8.03
CA LEU A 208 1.86 7.73 -7.90
C LEU A 208 2.49 7.23 -9.20
N ILE A 209 1.85 6.26 -9.87
CA ILE A 209 2.33 5.67 -11.12
C ILE A 209 2.42 6.73 -12.23
N PHE A 210 1.39 7.53 -12.41
CA PHE A 210 1.30 8.45 -13.55
C PHE A 210 1.97 9.80 -13.31
N SER A 211 2.07 10.25 -12.05
CA SER A 211 2.54 11.60 -11.75
C SER A 211 3.92 11.65 -11.10
N PHE A 212 4.31 10.63 -10.33
CA PHE A 212 5.50 10.72 -9.48
C PHE A 212 6.57 9.68 -9.80
N PHE A 213 6.22 8.50 -10.29
CA PHE A 213 7.20 7.46 -10.56
C PHE A 213 8.03 7.78 -11.80
N LYS A 214 9.33 7.50 -11.70
CA LYS A 214 10.27 7.58 -12.82
C LYS A 214 10.22 6.35 -13.71
N SER A 215 9.70 5.24 -13.20
CA SER A 215 9.48 4.02 -13.96
C SER A 215 8.41 4.26 -15.00
N LYS A 216 8.80 4.19 -16.28
CA LYS A 216 7.87 4.41 -17.40
C LYS A 216 7.06 3.14 -17.64
N PHE A 217 5.75 3.27 -17.60
CA PHE A 217 4.80 2.21 -17.94
C PHE A 217 4.22 2.45 -19.33
N GLU A 218 4.41 1.49 -20.23
CA GLU A 218 3.74 1.50 -21.52
C GLU A 218 2.37 0.85 -21.36
N VAL A 219 1.32 1.56 -21.74
CA VAL A 219 -0.06 1.09 -21.64
C VAL A 219 -0.54 0.59 -22.99
N ASN A 220 -0.77 -0.71 -23.11
CA ASN A 220 -1.62 -1.21 -24.19
C ASN A 220 -3.08 -0.96 -23.80
N LYS A 221 -3.71 0.07 -24.38
CA LYS A 221 -5.04 0.54 -24.03
C LYS A 221 -6.09 -0.58 -24.02
N ILE A 222 -6.07 -1.46 -25.03
CA ILE A 222 -7.05 -2.55 -25.16
C ILE A 222 -6.89 -3.57 -24.02
N LYS A 223 -5.67 -4.05 -23.79
CA LYS A 223 -5.40 -5.02 -22.72
C LYS A 223 -5.68 -4.44 -21.34
N PHE A 224 -5.42 -3.15 -21.15
CA PHE A 224 -5.71 -2.43 -19.91
C PHE A 224 -7.21 -2.36 -19.64
N ILE A 225 -8.02 -2.05 -20.65
CA ILE A 225 -9.50 -2.00 -20.52
C ILE A 225 -10.04 -3.39 -20.16
N TYR A 226 -9.62 -4.44 -20.86
CA TYR A 226 -10.07 -5.81 -20.54
C TYR A 226 -9.68 -6.23 -19.13
N PHE A 227 -8.47 -5.91 -18.70
CA PHE A 227 -8.04 -6.20 -17.34
C PHE A 227 -8.86 -5.44 -16.30
N LEU A 228 -9.06 -4.13 -16.46
CA LEU A 228 -9.88 -3.34 -15.55
C LEU A 228 -11.31 -3.88 -15.49
N SER A 229 -11.90 -4.21 -16.64
CA SER A 229 -13.25 -4.78 -16.67
C SER A 229 -13.35 -6.10 -15.91
N PHE A 230 -12.39 -7.00 -16.10
CA PHE A 230 -12.30 -8.27 -15.37
C PHE A 230 -12.03 -8.04 -13.87
N TYR A 231 -11.15 -7.13 -13.53
CA TYR A 231 -10.82 -6.78 -12.16
C TYR A 231 -12.01 -6.22 -11.40
N TYR A 232 -12.72 -5.25 -11.98
CA TYR A 232 -13.92 -4.70 -11.36
C TYR A 232 -15.08 -5.69 -11.33
N PHE A 233 -15.18 -6.60 -12.29
CA PHE A 233 -16.12 -7.72 -12.22
C PHE A 233 -15.84 -8.61 -10.99
N LEU A 234 -14.58 -9.00 -10.76
CA LEU A 234 -14.20 -9.75 -9.56
C LEU A 234 -14.49 -8.98 -8.26
N PHE A 235 -14.40 -7.65 -8.32
CA PHE A 235 -14.65 -6.79 -7.17
C PHE A 235 -16.15 -6.70 -6.83
N SER A 236 -17.01 -6.85 -7.83
CA SER A 236 -18.47 -6.80 -7.67
C SER A 236 -19.10 -8.12 -7.15
N LEU A 237 -18.34 -9.22 -7.21
CA LEU A 237 -18.74 -10.50 -6.59
C LEU A 237 -18.65 -10.43 -5.06
#